data_8ab4732ca46173292e4955de0f137783
#
_entry.id   8ab4732ca46173292e4955de0f137783
#
_cell.length_a   1.000
_cell.length_b   1.000
_cell.length_c   1.000
_cell.angle_alpha   90.00
_cell.angle_beta   90.00
_cell.angle_gamma   90.00
#
_symmetry.space_group_name_H-M   'P 1'
#
loop_
_entity.id
_entity.type
_entity.pdbx_description
1 polymer ?
#
loop_
_entity_poly.entity_id
_entity_poly.type
_entity_poly.pdbx_seq_one_letter_code
_entity_poly.pdbx_strand_id
1 'polypeptide(L)'
;MKSLSEIAVSKFLDGYNCAQSVFYSFCEMLKQDKNVALKISSGFGAGMGRKGEICGAVTGGIMVIGSKFGRGEKDDQSFSETTYRKTIELMDSFTRKYETCLCRQLLNGCDLTTEEGRKQFKEKDFRNKICRGYVKSVVEIVEDLLNQP
;
A
#
# COMPACT_ATOMS: atom_id res chain seq x y z
N MET A 1 10.78 -4.87 20.01
CA MET A 1 10.96 -4.71 18.55
C MET A 1 9.60 -4.52 17.89
N LYS A 2 9.46 -3.53 17.02
CA LYS A 2 8.21 -3.27 16.33
C LYS A 2 7.94 -4.30 15.24
N SER A 3 6.70 -4.72 15.09
CA SER A 3 6.26 -5.52 13.95
C SER A 3 6.28 -4.65 12.67
N LEU A 4 6.22 -5.30 11.51
CA LEU A 4 6.18 -4.58 10.24
C LEU A 4 4.95 -3.67 10.14
N SER A 5 3.80 -4.13 10.62
CA SER A 5 2.60 -3.30 10.63
C SER A 5 2.74 -2.09 11.56
N GLU A 6 3.40 -2.24 12.69
CA GLU A 6 3.67 -1.12 13.60
C GLU A 6 4.61 -0.10 12.96
N ILE A 7 5.65 -0.57 12.25
CA ILE A 7 6.58 0.31 11.52
C ILE A 7 5.80 1.11 10.45
N ALA A 8 4.95 0.43 9.69
CA ALA A 8 4.16 1.08 8.64
C ALA A 8 3.20 2.12 9.23
N VAL A 9 2.47 1.78 10.27
CA VAL A 9 1.55 2.71 10.94
C VAL A 9 2.31 3.90 11.52
N SER A 10 3.47 3.66 12.15
CA SER A 10 4.31 4.74 12.68
C SER A 10 4.74 5.71 11.57
N LYS A 11 5.17 5.18 10.42
CA LYS A 11 5.56 6.00 9.27
C LYS A 11 4.37 6.80 8.73
N PHE A 12 3.22 6.18 8.68
CA PHE A 12 1.97 6.83 8.26
C PHE A 12 1.62 8.00 9.19
N LEU A 13 1.75 7.81 10.50
CA LEU A 13 1.48 8.86 11.49
C LEU A 13 2.51 9.99 11.42
N ASP A 14 3.71 9.72 10.92
CA ASP A 14 4.75 10.75 10.70
C ASP A 14 4.47 11.63 9.48
N GLY A 15 3.38 11.38 8.74
CA GLY A 15 2.96 12.24 7.64
C GLY A 15 3.20 11.70 6.24
N TYR A 16 3.75 10.49 6.11
CA TYR A 16 3.91 9.84 4.79
C TYR A 16 2.60 9.23 4.34
N ASN A 17 2.43 9.02 3.03
CA ASN A 17 1.17 8.46 2.53
C ASN A 17 1.11 6.93 2.67
N CYS A 18 -0.04 6.36 2.34
CA CYS A 18 -0.28 4.91 2.48
C CYS A 18 0.76 4.06 1.75
N ALA A 19 1.03 4.39 0.48
CA ALA A 19 1.97 3.62 -0.33
C ALA A 19 3.39 3.70 0.21
N GLN A 20 3.81 4.91 0.58
CA GLN A 20 5.13 5.14 1.18
C GLN A 20 5.30 4.34 2.47
N SER A 21 4.30 4.37 3.31
CA SER A 21 4.35 3.74 4.63
C SER A 21 4.45 2.22 4.54
N VAL A 22 3.66 1.61 3.65
CA VAL A 22 3.69 0.17 3.43
C VAL A 22 5.05 -0.25 2.85
N PHE A 23 5.49 0.38 1.78
CA PHE A 23 6.76 0.01 1.14
C PHE A 23 7.94 0.19 2.09
N TYR A 24 7.98 1.32 2.80
CA TYR A 24 9.03 1.61 3.78
C TYR A 24 9.17 0.50 4.83
N SER A 25 8.04 -0.02 5.32
CA SER A 25 8.07 -1.00 6.41
C SER A 25 8.80 -2.29 6.05
N PHE A 26 8.86 -2.66 4.77
CA PHE A 26 9.54 -3.87 4.31
C PHE A 26 10.96 -3.63 3.81
N CYS A 27 11.42 -2.39 3.74
CA CYS A 27 12.72 -2.06 3.13
C CYS A 27 13.89 -2.76 3.82
N GLU A 28 13.89 -2.83 5.15
CA GLU A 28 14.98 -3.47 5.89
C GLU A 28 15.05 -4.96 5.58
N MET A 29 13.92 -5.65 5.63
CA MET A 29 13.81 -7.06 5.29
C MET A 29 14.26 -7.34 3.85
N LEU A 30 13.87 -6.48 2.91
CA LEU A 30 14.16 -6.66 1.49
C LEU A 30 15.50 -6.06 1.06
N LYS A 31 16.22 -5.43 1.98
CA LYS A 31 17.48 -4.75 1.71
C LYS A 31 17.35 -3.68 0.61
N GLN A 32 16.24 -2.96 0.65
CA GLN A 32 15.95 -1.85 -0.25
C GLN A 32 16.32 -0.53 0.40
N ASP A 33 16.82 0.41 -0.40
CA ASP A 33 17.10 1.76 0.08
C ASP A 33 15.79 2.45 0.49
N LYS A 34 15.70 2.85 1.75
CA LYS A 34 14.49 3.46 2.32
C LYS A 34 14.11 4.77 1.65
N ASN A 35 15.09 5.60 1.33
CA ASN A 35 14.85 6.89 0.71
C ASN A 35 14.36 6.74 -0.72
N VAL A 36 14.97 5.83 -1.48
CA VAL A 36 14.52 5.52 -2.85
C VAL A 36 13.10 4.96 -2.82
N ALA A 37 12.81 4.05 -1.90
CA ALA A 37 11.47 3.48 -1.75
C ALA A 37 10.41 4.57 -1.47
N LEU A 38 10.73 5.52 -0.58
CA LEU A 38 9.83 6.64 -0.28
C LEU A 38 9.58 7.52 -1.51
N LYS A 39 10.62 7.77 -2.30
CA LYS A 39 10.49 8.58 -3.53
C LYS A 39 9.64 7.87 -4.58
N ILE A 40 9.93 6.59 -4.84
CA ILE A 40 9.24 5.81 -5.87
C ILE A 40 7.73 5.70 -5.55
N SER A 41 7.39 5.49 -4.31
CA SER A 41 6.00 5.28 -3.88
C SER A 41 5.23 6.58 -3.65
N SER A 42 5.90 7.73 -3.68
CA SER A 42 5.31 9.03 -3.33
C SER A 42 4.05 9.38 -4.15
N GLY A 43 4.05 9.12 -5.46
CA GLY A 43 2.92 9.44 -6.32
C GLY A 43 1.71 8.52 -6.19
N PHE A 44 1.86 7.39 -5.50
CA PHE A 44 0.80 6.38 -5.38
C PHE A 44 -0.16 6.63 -4.21
N GLY A 45 0.13 7.61 -3.36
CA GLY A 45 -0.75 7.95 -2.25
C GLY A 45 -2.08 8.55 -2.70
N ALA A 46 -3.10 8.42 -1.84
CA ALA A 46 -4.44 8.94 -2.09
C ALA A 46 -5.06 8.43 -3.40
N GLY A 47 -4.84 7.15 -3.67
CA GLY A 47 -5.36 6.51 -4.89
C GLY A 47 -4.73 7.06 -6.16
N MET A 48 -3.42 7.24 -6.13
CA MET A 48 -2.59 7.83 -7.19
C MET A 48 -2.85 9.31 -7.39
N GLY A 49 -2.05 10.10 -6.71
CA GLY A 49 -2.08 11.56 -6.83
C GLY A 49 -3.42 12.19 -6.50
N ARG A 50 -4.15 11.62 -5.56
CA ARG A 50 -5.50 12.05 -5.13
C ARG A 50 -6.62 11.69 -6.10
N LYS A 51 -6.35 10.87 -7.12
CA LYS A 51 -7.38 10.47 -8.12
C LYS A 51 -8.43 9.51 -7.57
N GLY A 52 -8.20 8.94 -6.39
CA GLY A 52 -9.17 8.01 -5.81
C GLY A 52 -9.24 6.64 -6.48
N GLU A 53 -8.20 6.29 -7.22
CA GLU A 53 -8.06 4.97 -7.86
C GLU A 53 -7.63 3.92 -6.82
N ILE A 54 -6.78 2.98 -7.16
CA ILE A 54 -6.40 1.92 -6.21
C ILE A 54 -5.78 2.50 -4.94
N CYS A 55 -6.21 2.01 -3.78
CA CYS A 55 -5.71 2.41 -2.47
C CYS A 55 -4.18 2.34 -2.40
N GLY A 56 -3.56 3.41 -1.89
CA GLY A 56 -2.10 3.49 -1.78
C GLY A 56 -1.50 2.37 -0.94
N ALA A 57 -2.20 1.89 0.07
CA ALA A 57 -1.73 0.75 0.86
C ALA A 57 -1.58 -0.48 -0.03
N VAL A 58 -2.56 -0.73 -0.90
CA VAL A 58 -2.54 -1.87 -1.84
C VAL A 58 -1.40 -1.71 -2.85
N THR A 59 -1.25 -0.53 -3.47
CA THR A 59 -0.17 -0.32 -4.44
C THR A 59 1.21 -0.43 -3.77
N GLY A 60 1.35 0.07 -2.55
CA GLY A 60 2.57 -0.11 -1.76
C GLY A 60 2.88 -1.59 -1.53
N GLY A 61 1.85 -2.37 -1.22
CA GLY A 61 1.98 -3.83 -1.06
C GLY A 61 2.41 -4.51 -2.36
N ILE A 62 1.89 -4.07 -3.50
CA ILE A 62 2.29 -4.58 -4.81
C ILE A 62 3.77 -4.31 -5.06
N MET A 63 4.27 -3.15 -4.67
CA MET A 63 5.70 -2.82 -4.78
C MET A 63 6.56 -3.75 -3.94
N VAL A 64 6.10 -4.11 -2.74
CA VAL A 64 6.79 -5.06 -1.87
C VAL A 64 6.86 -6.44 -2.54
N ILE A 65 5.74 -6.90 -3.09
CA ILE A 65 5.66 -8.17 -3.82
C ILE A 65 6.66 -8.16 -4.98
N GLY A 66 6.66 -7.10 -5.78
CA GLY A 66 7.59 -6.95 -6.90
C GLY A 66 9.05 -6.92 -6.46
N SER A 67 9.35 -6.28 -5.33
CA SER A 67 10.71 -6.22 -4.81
C SER A 67 11.25 -7.60 -4.45
N LYS A 68 10.39 -8.51 -4.02
CA LYS A 68 10.82 -9.88 -3.65
C LYS A 68 10.72 -10.87 -4.82
N PHE A 69 9.64 -10.84 -5.57
CA PHE A 69 9.32 -11.87 -6.57
C PHE A 69 9.44 -11.38 -8.00
N GLY A 70 9.61 -10.08 -8.21
CA GLY A 70 9.56 -9.47 -9.52
C GLY A 70 10.65 -9.94 -10.47
N ARG A 71 10.34 -9.85 -11.76
CA ARG A 71 11.26 -10.22 -12.84
C ARG A 71 12.31 -9.15 -13.05
N GLY A 72 13.57 -9.47 -12.82
CA GLY A 72 14.69 -8.63 -13.18
C GLY A 72 15.18 -8.93 -14.59
N GLU A 73 16.23 -8.24 -15.00
CA GLU A 73 16.76 -8.32 -16.35
C GLU A 73 17.21 -9.72 -16.78
N LYS A 74 17.72 -10.51 -15.81
CA LYS A 74 18.25 -11.84 -16.08
C LYS A 74 17.29 -12.98 -15.70
N ASP A 75 16.08 -12.64 -15.29
CA ASP A 75 15.10 -13.61 -14.87
C ASP A 75 14.15 -14.00 -16.00
N ASP A 76 13.66 -15.22 -15.97
CA ASP A 76 12.69 -15.66 -16.97
C ASP A 76 11.26 -15.18 -16.64
N GLN A 77 10.32 -15.51 -17.52
CA GLN A 77 8.94 -15.03 -17.43
C GLN A 77 8.18 -15.60 -16.22
N SER A 78 8.63 -16.71 -15.63
CA SER A 78 7.98 -17.29 -14.47
C SER A 78 7.96 -16.35 -13.27
N PHE A 79 8.94 -15.45 -13.18
CA PHE A 79 8.97 -14.42 -12.12
C PHE A 79 7.79 -13.46 -12.26
N SER A 80 7.45 -13.07 -13.49
CA SER A 80 6.28 -12.23 -13.74
C SER A 80 5.00 -12.94 -13.35
N GLU A 81 4.87 -14.22 -13.69
CA GLU A 81 3.69 -15.01 -13.34
C GLU A 81 3.50 -15.13 -11.82
N THR A 82 4.59 -15.36 -11.10
CA THR A 82 4.55 -15.41 -9.62
C THR A 82 4.12 -14.06 -9.05
N THR A 83 4.68 -12.97 -9.57
CA THR A 83 4.35 -11.61 -9.13
C THR A 83 2.87 -11.30 -9.37
N TYR A 84 2.36 -11.64 -10.56
CA TYR A 84 0.96 -11.41 -10.90
C TYR A 84 0.03 -12.21 -10.00
N ARG A 85 0.33 -13.47 -9.76
CA ARG A 85 -0.48 -14.32 -8.88
C ARG A 85 -0.56 -13.75 -7.47
N LYS A 86 0.58 -13.34 -6.91
CA LYS A 86 0.61 -12.77 -5.55
C LYS A 86 -0.06 -11.40 -5.48
N THR A 87 0.04 -10.61 -6.54
CA THR A 87 -0.67 -9.32 -6.66
C THR A 87 -2.18 -9.54 -6.63
N ILE A 88 -2.66 -10.51 -7.40
CA ILE A 88 -4.08 -10.87 -7.42
C ILE A 88 -4.53 -11.33 -6.02
N GLU A 89 -3.75 -12.16 -5.35
CA GLU A 89 -4.08 -12.63 -4.00
C GLU A 89 -4.18 -11.48 -3.00
N LEU A 90 -3.27 -10.51 -3.08
CA LEU A 90 -3.33 -9.31 -2.24
C LEU A 90 -4.62 -8.54 -2.48
N MET A 91 -4.92 -8.25 -3.74
CA MET A 91 -6.10 -7.46 -4.11
C MET A 91 -7.39 -8.18 -3.73
N ASP A 92 -7.46 -9.49 -3.96
CA ASP A 92 -8.64 -10.29 -3.60
C ASP A 92 -8.82 -10.38 -2.08
N SER A 93 -7.74 -10.57 -1.33
CA SER A 93 -7.79 -10.62 0.14
C SER A 93 -8.26 -9.30 0.72
N PHE A 94 -7.75 -8.18 0.19
CA PHE A 94 -8.16 -6.85 0.62
C PHE A 94 -9.64 -6.61 0.28
N THR A 95 -10.07 -6.97 -0.93
CA THR A 95 -11.46 -6.81 -1.37
C THR A 95 -12.42 -7.65 -0.53
N ARG A 96 -12.03 -8.88 -0.16
CA ARG A 96 -12.87 -9.70 0.73
C ARG A 96 -13.09 -9.03 2.08
N LYS A 97 -12.10 -8.30 2.58
CA LYS A 97 -12.20 -7.63 3.89
C LYS A 97 -12.94 -6.29 3.81
N TYR A 98 -12.72 -5.53 2.75
CA TYR A 98 -13.18 -4.14 2.65
C TYR A 98 -14.10 -3.87 1.46
N GLU A 99 -14.47 -4.89 0.69
CA GLU A 99 -15.40 -4.86 -0.44
C GLU A 99 -14.85 -4.21 -1.71
N THR A 100 -13.79 -3.41 -1.63
CA THR A 100 -13.21 -2.69 -2.78
C THR A 100 -11.74 -2.40 -2.53
N CYS A 101 -10.98 -2.16 -3.61
CA CYS A 101 -9.63 -1.60 -3.54
C CYS A 101 -9.58 -0.12 -3.92
N LEU A 102 -10.71 0.47 -4.33
CA LEU A 102 -10.73 1.85 -4.81
C LEU A 102 -10.74 2.85 -3.66
N CYS A 103 -9.75 3.72 -3.63
CA CYS A 103 -9.58 4.73 -2.59
C CYS A 103 -10.86 5.55 -2.36
N ARG A 104 -11.49 6.04 -3.43
CA ARG A 104 -12.71 6.83 -3.33
C ARG A 104 -13.84 6.07 -2.64
N GLN A 105 -14.03 4.80 -3.00
CA GLN A 105 -15.06 3.96 -2.37
C GLN A 105 -14.73 3.66 -0.92
N LEU A 106 -13.45 3.39 -0.64
CA LEU A 106 -12.97 3.16 0.72
C LEU A 106 -13.16 4.38 1.62
N LEU A 107 -13.16 5.58 1.03
CA LEU A 107 -13.41 6.84 1.73
C LEU A 107 -14.87 7.29 1.61
N ASN A 108 -15.77 6.35 1.35
CA ASN A 108 -17.22 6.61 1.28
C ASN A 108 -17.60 7.68 0.24
N GLY A 109 -16.91 7.69 -0.90
CA GLY A 109 -17.17 8.62 -1.98
C GLY A 109 -16.47 9.98 -1.87
N CYS A 110 -15.61 10.15 -0.85
CA CYS A 110 -14.88 11.41 -0.67
C CYS A 110 -13.94 11.64 -1.87
N ASP A 111 -14.12 12.73 -2.57
CA ASP A 111 -13.36 13.08 -3.78
C ASP A 111 -12.17 13.98 -3.44
N LEU A 112 -10.98 13.37 -3.34
CA LEU A 112 -9.76 14.09 -2.98
C LEU A 112 -9.21 14.97 -4.11
N THR A 113 -9.79 14.91 -5.32
CA THR A 113 -9.41 15.83 -6.39
C THR A 113 -9.96 17.21 -6.15
N THR A 114 -10.96 17.35 -5.29
CA THR A 114 -11.59 18.62 -4.97
C THR A 114 -11.09 19.17 -3.63
N GLU A 115 -11.09 20.50 -3.52
CA GLU A 115 -10.75 21.16 -2.25
C GLU A 115 -11.73 20.76 -1.14
N GLU A 116 -13.02 20.67 -1.47
CA GLU A 116 -14.06 20.26 -0.53
C GLU A 116 -13.83 18.83 -0.02
N GLY A 117 -13.48 17.90 -0.91
CA GLY A 117 -13.18 16.53 -0.53
C GLY A 117 -11.97 16.43 0.39
N ARG A 118 -10.92 17.18 0.10
CA ARG A 118 -9.72 17.22 0.96
C ARG A 118 -10.05 17.80 2.34
N LYS A 119 -10.91 18.81 2.39
CA LYS A 119 -11.38 19.41 3.64
C LYS A 119 -12.18 18.40 4.45
N GLN A 120 -13.10 17.70 3.82
CA GLN A 120 -13.91 16.64 4.43
C GLN A 120 -13.03 15.54 5.00
N PHE A 121 -12.03 15.07 4.24
CA PHE A 121 -11.07 14.06 4.64
C PHE A 121 -10.38 14.46 5.95
N LYS A 122 -9.94 15.71 6.03
CA LYS A 122 -9.23 16.24 7.20
C LYS A 122 -10.18 16.42 8.39
N GLU A 123 -11.34 17.01 8.18
CA GLU A 123 -12.32 17.28 9.25
C GLU A 123 -12.86 15.99 9.89
N LYS A 124 -13.12 14.97 9.07
CA LYS A 124 -13.61 13.67 9.55
C LYS A 124 -12.49 12.76 10.02
N ASP A 125 -11.25 13.20 9.92
CA ASP A 125 -10.06 12.45 10.31
C ASP A 125 -10.02 11.04 9.70
N PHE A 126 -10.33 10.94 8.42
CA PHE A 126 -10.31 9.66 7.70
C PHE A 126 -8.92 9.02 7.72
N ARG A 127 -7.88 9.84 7.78
CA ARG A 127 -6.51 9.34 7.87
C ARG A 127 -6.33 8.38 9.04
N ASN A 128 -6.74 8.79 10.22
CA ASN A 128 -6.60 7.98 11.43
C ASN A 128 -7.73 6.98 11.62
N LYS A 129 -8.94 7.35 11.26
CA LYS A 129 -10.12 6.51 11.51
C LYS A 129 -10.29 5.39 10.47
N ILE A 130 -9.83 5.59 9.24
CA ILE A 130 -10.05 4.66 8.13
C ILE A 130 -8.73 4.19 7.52
N CYS A 131 -7.92 5.10 6.98
CA CYS A 131 -6.74 4.76 6.18
C CYS A 131 -5.67 4.01 6.98
N ARG A 132 -5.51 4.33 8.23
CA ARG A 132 -4.58 3.66 9.14
C ARG A 132 -4.82 2.15 9.18
N GLY A 133 -6.08 1.74 9.23
CA GLY A 133 -6.47 0.33 9.21
C GLY A 133 -6.11 -0.38 7.90
N TYR A 134 -6.23 0.32 6.78
CA TYR A 134 -5.86 -0.22 5.47
C TYR A 134 -4.36 -0.47 5.40
N VAL A 135 -3.54 0.46 5.88
CA VAL A 135 -2.08 0.31 5.94
C VAL A 135 -1.72 -0.94 6.75
N LYS A 136 -2.29 -1.08 7.93
CA LYS A 136 -2.04 -2.22 8.80
C LYS A 136 -2.44 -3.54 8.14
N SER A 137 -3.64 -3.60 7.57
CA SER A 137 -4.18 -4.81 6.94
C SER A 137 -3.34 -5.25 5.75
N VAL A 138 -2.91 -4.32 4.89
CA VAL A 138 -2.08 -4.66 3.73
C VAL A 138 -0.75 -5.25 4.19
N VAL A 139 -0.11 -4.65 5.19
CA VAL A 139 1.18 -5.16 5.69
C VAL A 139 1.01 -6.60 6.18
N GLU A 140 -0.05 -6.88 6.92
CA GLU A 140 -0.30 -8.23 7.45
C GLU A 140 -0.56 -9.23 6.32
N ILE A 141 -1.35 -8.86 5.30
CA ILE A 141 -1.60 -9.71 4.13
C ILE A 141 -0.30 -9.98 3.38
N VAL A 142 0.48 -8.94 3.12
CA VAL A 142 1.74 -9.05 2.37
C VAL A 142 2.75 -9.91 3.13
N GLU A 143 2.84 -9.75 4.43
CA GLU A 143 3.71 -10.59 5.27
C GLU A 143 3.42 -12.07 5.05
N ASP A 144 2.16 -12.45 5.06
CA ASP A 144 1.73 -13.83 4.80
C ASP A 144 2.11 -14.28 3.39
N LEU A 145 1.87 -13.41 2.39
CA LEU A 145 2.21 -13.73 1.00
C LEU A 145 3.70 -13.90 0.76
N LEU A 146 4.54 -13.14 1.47
CA LEU A 146 6.00 -13.27 1.35
C LEU A 146 6.52 -14.59 1.92
N ASN A 147 5.81 -15.18 2.85
CA ASN A 147 6.19 -16.43 3.51
C ASN A 147 5.63 -17.67 2.80
N GLN A 148 4.84 -17.49 1.74
CA GLN A 148 4.31 -18.59 0.92
C GLN A 148 5.22 -18.85 -0.29
N PRO A 149 5.36 -20.12 -0.72
CA PRO A 149 6.13 -20.46 -1.90
C PRO A 149 5.56 -19.89 -3.20
#